data_84f3e6ae344c108fc232983e3f388444
#
_entry.id   84f3e6ae344c108fc232983e3f388444
#
_cell.length_a   1.000
_cell.length_b   1.000
_cell.length_c   1.000
_cell.angle_alpha   90.00
_cell.angle_beta   90.00
_cell.angle_gamma   90.00
#
_symmetry.space_group_name_H-M   'P 1'
#
loop_
_entity.id
_entity.type
_entity.pdbx_description
1 polymer ?
#
loop_
_entity_poly.entity_id
_entity_poly.type
_entity_poly.pdbx_seq_one_letter_code
_entity_poly.pdbx_strand_id
1 'polypeptide(L)'
;MKTSLKVATLLAASALTIGLFAGCGDDQKAASQKPAAADGKTTVKLVLSSTERPLSWADENGKLQGYEYDIWQEVNKNLKDYNLDIQAVPPETQDVMMESGDAKVASGGYYRTPRREKDYIVPKTPIGVSSVEVYMSKENAAKYQSLEDVIKGGGKLVPNTPNGGIYKVLTDWNAEHGNLLSEVPIQDGLTPAERLTSLKNGQYDALVYPNNLGVEDIAKAMNFEIVSLPQPIKVNETVVIVNKNEQKLADEIEAALEKLSQDGTLKKISEKWYHRDLFEQLKK
;
A
#
# COMPACT_ATOMS: atom_id res chain seq x y z
N MET A 1 -31.35 19.26 -57.88
CA MET A 1 -32.78 19.30 -57.52
C MET A 1 -32.72 19.48 -55.97
N LYS A 2 -32.78 20.67 -55.45
CA LYS A 2 -33.93 21.56 -55.06
C LYS A 2 -35.03 20.76 -54.35
N THR A 3 -35.15 21.01 -53.04
CA THR A 3 -36.27 21.65 -52.30
C THR A 3 -35.94 21.52 -50.79
N SER A 4 -35.59 22.57 -50.08
CA SER A 4 -36.36 23.66 -49.41
C SER A 4 -37.35 23.16 -48.34
N LEU A 5 -37.03 23.48 -47.07
CA LEU A 5 -37.57 24.53 -46.21
C LEU A 5 -38.88 24.18 -45.47
N LYS A 6 -38.92 24.24 -44.15
CA LYS A 6 -39.79 25.16 -43.42
C LYS A 6 -39.47 25.22 -41.91
N VAL A 7 -39.25 26.42 -41.48
CA VAL A 7 -39.14 26.98 -40.13
C VAL A 7 -40.54 26.98 -39.48
N ALA A 8 -40.61 26.72 -38.17
CA ALA A 8 -41.74 27.18 -37.34
C ALA A 8 -41.18 27.64 -35.96
N THR A 9 -41.16 28.93 -35.83
CA THR A 9 -40.91 29.71 -34.61
C THR A 9 -42.19 29.70 -33.75
N LEU A 10 -42.05 29.46 -32.44
CA LEU A 10 -43.07 29.83 -31.47
C LEU A 10 -42.40 30.51 -30.27
N LEU A 11 -42.62 31.82 -30.20
CA LEU A 11 -42.36 32.68 -29.05
C LEU A 11 -43.48 32.47 -28.01
N ALA A 12 -43.12 32.36 -26.75
CA ALA A 12 -44.00 32.73 -25.64
C ALA A 12 -43.17 33.39 -24.54
N ALA A 13 -43.45 34.67 -24.37
CA ALA A 13 -42.93 35.53 -23.32
C ALA A 13 -43.81 35.44 -22.06
N SER A 14 -43.22 35.55 -20.88
CA SER A 14 -43.81 36.14 -19.65
C SER A 14 -42.79 35.99 -18.52
N ALA A 15 -42.39 36.99 -18.02
CA ALA A 15 -42.66 38.10 -17.13
C ALA A 15 -41.67 38.10 -15.99
N LEU A 16 -40.91 39.21 -15.92
CA LEU A 16 -40.05 39.62 -14.81
C LEU A 16 -40.84 39.78 -13.51
N THR A 17 -40.28 39.29 -12.39
CA THR A 17 -40.47 39.93 -11.09
C THR A 17 -39.10 40.18 -10.46
N ILE A 18 -38.74 41.45 -10.44
CA ILE A 18 -37.61 42.03 -9.74
C ILE A 18 -38.00 42.15 -8.26
N GLY A 19 -37.35 41.43 -7.39
CA GLY A 19 -37.37 41.61 -5.94
C GLY A 19 -36.01 42.06 -5.46
N LEU A 20 -35.82 43.39 -5.29
CA LEU A 20 -34.68 43.96 -4.59
C LEU A 20 -34.84 43.66 -3.08
N PHE A 21 -33.90 42.94 -2.50
CA PHE A 21 -33.59 43.03 -1.08
C PHE A 21 -32.09 43.34 -0.93
N ALA A 22 -31.84 44.58 -0.57
CA ALA A 22 -30.54 44.98 -0.02
C ALA A 22 -30.49 44.49 1.44
N GLY A 23 -29.46 43.73 1.77
CA GLY A 23 -29.14 43.31 3.12
C GLY A 23 -27.61 43.15 3.26
N CYS A 24 -27.00 44.04 4.00
CA CYS A 24 -25.58 44.11 4.33
C CYS A 24 -25.11 42.86 5.11
N GLY A 25 -23.91 42.40 4.79
CA GLY A 25 -22.83 42.00 5.70
C GLY A 25 -23.07 40.73 6.51
N ASP A 26 -22.32 39.70 6.14
CA ASP A 26 -21.41 38.99 7.05
C ASP A 26 -20.63 37.95 6.24
N ASP A 27 -19.31 38.02 6.35
CA ASP A 27 -18.36 37.02 5.81
C ASP A 27 -18.57 35.70 6.54
N GLN A 28 -19.55 34.92 6.16
CA GLN A 28 -19.60 33.51 6.50
C GLN A 28 -18.84 32.71 5.41
N LYS A 29 -17.58 32.33 5.76
CA LYS A 29 -16.92 31.23 5.11
C LYS A 29 -17.92 30.08 4.98
N ALA A 30 -18.32 29.76 3.77
CA ALA A 30 -19.10 28.57 3.48
C ALA A 30 -18.22 27.36 3.86
N ALA A 31 -18.46 26.82 5.03
CA ALA A 31 -17.98 25.49 5.37
C ALA A 31 -18.65 24.52 4.39
N SER A 32 -17.87 23.93 3.51
CA SER A 32 -18.34 22.86 2.64
C SER A 32 -18.82 21.72 3.55
N GLN A 33 -20.15 21.59 3.71
CA GLN A 33 -20.73 20.44 4.39
C GLN A 33 -20.41 19.19 3.57
N LYS A 34 -19.57 18.32 4.13
CA LYS A 34 -19.37 16.96 3.64
C LYS A 34 -20.73 16.25 3.59
N PRO A 35 -21.01 15.47 2.54
CA PRO A 35 -22.25 14.67 2.49
C PRO A 35 -22.26 13.69 3.67
N ALA A 36 -23.23 13.82 4.56
CA ALA A 36 -23.47 12.82 5.58
C ALA A 36 -24.10 11.58 4.90
N ALA A 37 -23.59 10.39 5.21
CA ALA A 37 -24.23 9.15 4.82
C ALA A 37 -25.61 9.00 5.50
N ALA A 38 -26.47 8.13 4.97
CA ALA A 38 -27.84 7.91 5.48
C ALA A 38 -27.87 7.40 6.94
N ASP A 39 -26.73 6.95 7.49
CA ASP A 39 -26.54 6.46 8.86
C ASP A 39 -25.99 7.52 9.83
N GLY A 40 -25.86 8.77 9.39
CA GLY A 40 -25.33 9.88 10.20
C GLY A 40 -23.79 9.94 10.29
N LYS A 41 -23.08 9.00 9.67
CA LYS A 41 -21.61 8.98 9.65
C LYS A 41 -21.03 9.89 8.55
N THR A 42 -19.82 10.38 8.77
CA THR A 42 -19.08 11.14 7.77
C THR A 42 -18.36 10.18 6.81
N THR A 43 -18.65 10.25 5.51
CA THR A 43 -17.90 9.48 4.52
C THR A 43 -16.56 10.16 4.21
N VAL A 44 -15.45 9.40 4.31
CA VAL A 44 -14.10 9.85 4.01
C VAL A 44 -13.45 8.93 3.01
N LYS A 45 -12.65 9.50 2.10
CA LYS A 45 -11.94 8.73 1.08
C LYS A 45 -10.68 8.13 1.66
N LEU A 46 -10.53 6.82 1.45
CA LEU A 46 -9.34 6.03 1.68
C LEU A 46 -8.81 5.52 0.34
N VAL A 47 -7.52 5.66 0.08
CA VAL A 47 -6.88 5.19 -1.14
C VAL A 47 -5.93 4.04 -0.89
N LEU A 48 -6.08 2.98 -1.70
CA LEU A 48 -5.21 1.81 -1.75
C LEU A 48 -4.51 1.72 -3.10
N SER A 49 -3.41 0.98 -3.18
CA SER A 49 -2.80 0.66 -4.47
C SER A 49 -3.73 -0.21 -5.32
N SER A 50 -3.77 0.08 -6.62
CA SER A 50 -4.54 -0.70 -7.60
C SER A 50 -3.74 -1.86 -8.21
N THR A 51 -2.43 -2.00 -7.91
CA THR A 51 -1.52 -2.88 -8.64
C THR A 51 -0.62 -3.76 -7.78
N GLU A 52 -0.65 -3.64 -6.45
CA GLU A 52 0.30 -4.29 -5.54
C GLU A 52 -0.25 -5.58 -4.96
N ARG A 53 -0.09 -6.69 -5.67
CA ARG A 53 -0.44 -8.03 -5.18
C ARG A 53 0.62 -8.54 -4.20
N PRO A 54 0.20 -9.22 -3.12
CA PRO A 54 -1.16 -9.46 -2.61
C PRO A 54 -1.67 -8.37 -1.64
N LEU A 55 -0.97 -7.22 -1.51
CA LEU A 55 -1.35 -6.13 -0.59
C LEU A 55 -2.73 -5.55 -0.94
N SER A 56 -2.84 -4.97 -2.13
CA SER A 56 -4.10 -4.47 -2.69
C SER A 56 -4.01 -4.35 -4.21
N TRP A 57 -5.05 -4.75 -4.90
CA TRP A 57 -5.16 -4.58 -6.35
C TRP A 57 -6.62 -4.56 -6.80
N ALA A 58 -6.86 -4.02 -7.99
CA ALA A 58 -8.12 -4.15 -8.68
C ALA A 58 -8.05 -5.30 -9.70
N ASP A 59 -9.09 -6.15 -9.75
CA ASP A 59 -9.21 -7.16 -10.79
C ASP A 59 -9.64 -6.54 -12.13
N GLU A 60 -9.80 -7.37 -13.17
CA GLU A 60 -10.19 -6.94 -14.52
C GLU A 60 -11.55 -6.22 -14.57
N ASN A 61 -12.39 -6.43 -13.57
CA ASN A 61 -13.70 -5.77 -13.41
C ASN A 61 -13.63 -4.54 -12.49
N GLY A 62 -12.45 -4.15 -12.03
CA GLY A 62 -12.24 -3.04 -11.10
C GLY A 62 -12.59 -3.37 -9.65
N LYS A 63 -12.82 -4.65 -9.30
CA LYS A 63 -13.11 -5.06 -7.93
C LYS A 63 -11.83 -5.12 -7.11
N LEU A 64 -11.83 -4.39 -6.00
CA LEU A 64 -10.74 -4.38 -5.03
C LEU A 64 -10.60 -5.72 -4.30
N GLN A 65 -9.37 -6.14 -4.13
CA GLN A 65 -8.96 -7.33 -3.41
C GLN A 65 -7.62 -7.08 -2.72
N GLY A 66 -7.28 -7.92 -1.75
CA GLY A 66 -5.96 -7.95 -1.14
C GLY A 66 -5.99 -7.94 0.38
N TYR A 67 -4.80 -8.12 0.94
CA TYR A 67 -4.56 -8.15 2.38
C TYR A 67 -5.06 -6.88 3.06
N GLU A 68 -4.61 -5.72 2.59
CA GLU A 68 -5.00 -4.43 3.18
C GLU A 68 -6.47 -4.12 2.93
N TYR A 69 -7.01 -4.48 1.75
CA TYR A 69 -8.43 -4.30 1.49
C TYR A 69 -9.30 -5.07 2.50
N ASP A 70 -8.97 -6.32 2.79
CA ASP A 70 -9.71 -7.10 3.79
C ASP A 70 -9.62 -6.48 5.20
N ILE A 71 -8.46 -5.99 5.59
CA ILE A 71 -8.31 -5.28 6.87
C ILE A 71 -9.18 -4.03 6.91
N TRP A 72 -9.17 -3.23 5.85
CA TRP A 72 -9.96 -2.01 5.79
C TRP A 72 -11.47 -2.26 5.79
N GLN A 73 -11.94 -3.40 5.26
CA GLN A 73 -13.33 -3.81 5.42
C GLN A 73 -13.67 -4.05 6.91
N GLU A 74 -12.76 -4.68 7.67
CA GLU A 74 -12.95 -4.91 9.10
C GLU A 74 -12.82 -3.61 9.92
N VAL A 75 -11.86 -2.75 9.60
CA VAL A 75 -11.73 -1.42 10.22
C VAL A 75 -13.01 -0.62 10.03
N ASN A 76 -13.53 -0.54 8.80
CA ASN A 76 -14.74 0.23 8.48
C ASN A 76 -15.96 -0.18 9.32
N LYS A 77 -16.12 -1.47 9.62
CA LYS A 77 -17.19 -1.98 10.50
C LYS A 77 -17.07 -1.49 11.94
N ASN A 78 -15.85 -1.13 12.38
CA ASN A 78 -15.55 -0.72 13.74
C ASN A 78 -15.49 0.80 13.93
N LEU A 79 -15.51 1.60 12.85
CA LEU A 79 -15.58 3.06 12.95
C LEU A 79 -16.98 3.49 13.45
N LYS A 80 -17.00 4.48 14.36
CA LYS A 80 -18.25 4.98 14.98
C LYS A 80 -18.86 6.12 14.17
N ASP A 81 -18.05 7.11 13.85
CA ASP A 81 -18.50 8.37 13.26
C ASP A 81 -18.14 8.51 11.77
N TYR A 82 -17.46 7.52 11.21
CA TYR A 82 -16.99 7.55 9.82
C TYR A 82 -17.37 6.30 9.05
N ASN A 83 -17.54 6.49 7.72
CA ASN A 83 -17.56 5.44 6.72
C ASN A 83 -16.43 5.66 5.73
N LEU A 84 -15.77 4.60 5.29
CA LEU A 84 -14.68 4.66 4.33
C LEU A 84 -15.20 4.45 2.91
N ASP A 85 -15.00 5.43 2.04
CA ASP A 85 -15.05 5.27 0.59
C ASP A 85 -13.68 4.76 0.12
N ILE A 86 -13.55 3.44 -0.04
CA ILE A 86 -12.28 2.77 -0.36
C ILE A 86 -12.09 2.76 -1.88
N GLN A 87 -11.06 3.43 -2.36
CA GLN A 87 -10.75 3.55 -3.78
C GLN A 87 -9.38 2.95 -4.09
N ALA A 88 -9.27 2.27 -5.26
CA ALA A 88 -8.00 1.82 -5.81
C ALA A 88 -7.46 2.87 -6.76
N VAL A 89 -6.21 3.27 -6.57
CA VAL A 89 -5.52 4.22 -7.45
C VAL A 89 -4.10 3.73 -7.73
N PRO A 90 -3.47 4.15 -8.83
CA PRO A 90 -2.04 3.90 -9.03
C PRO A 90 -1.21 4.45 -7.85
N PRO A 91 -0.12 3.79 -7.44
CA PRO A 91 0.67 4.19 -6.27
C PRO A 91 1.11 5.65 -6.29
N GLU A 92 1.52 6.17 -7.45
CA GLU A 92 1.92 7.57 -7.64
C GLU A 92 0.78 8.58 -7.42
N THR A 93 -0.47 8.13 -7.57
CA THR A 93 -1.66 8.97 -7.35
C THR A 93 -2.01 9.08 -5.86
N GLN A 94 -1.65 8.08 -5.05
CA GLN A 94 -1.94 8.09 -3.61
C GLN A 94 -1.33 9.30 -2.91
N ASP A 95 -0.05 9.58 -3.15
CA ASP A 95 0.66 10.70 -2.54
C ASP A 95 0.03 12.05 -2.95
N VAL A 96 -0.31 12.20 -4.23
CA VAL A 96 -0.98 13.41 -4.75
C VAL A 96 -2.34 13.64 -4.07
N MET A 97 -3.14 12.58 -3.89
CA MET A 97 -4.45 12.68 -3.25
C MET A 97 -4.35 12.97 -1.74
N MET A 98 -3.33 12.47 -1.08
CA MET A 98 -3.06 12.77 0.32
C MET A 98 -2.56 14.21 0.51
N GLU A 99 -1.64 14.67 -0.32
CA GLU A 99 -1.10 16.04 -0.27
C GLU A 99 -2.15 17.10 -0.58
N SER A 100 -3.02 16.84 -1.56
CA SER A 100 -4.15 17.74 -1.89
C SER A 100 -5.26 17.71 -0.85
N GLY A 101 -5.30 16.69 0.03
CA GLY A 101 -6.37 16.46 0.98
C GLY A 101 -7.66 15.90 0.37
N ASP A 102 -7.63 15.44 -0.89
CA ASP A 102 -8.75 14.73 -1.51
C ASP A 102 -8.96 13.36 -0.84
N ALA A 103 -7.90 12.63 -0.56
CA ALA A 103 -7.95 11.48 0.34
C ALA A 103 -7.59 11.87 1.78
N LYS A 104 -8.23 11.22 2.76
CA LYS A 104 -7.97 11.44 4.18
C LYS A 104 -7.11 10.34 4.79
N VAL A 105 -7.10 9.18 4.17
CA VAL A 105 -6.36 8.00 4.61
C VAL A 105 -5.71 7.35 3.38
N ALA A 106 -4.49 6.89 3.54
CA ALA A 106 -3.84 6.04 2.54
C ALA A 106 -3.13 4.84 3.20
N SER A 107 -3.08 3.75 2.46
CA SER A 107 -2.42 2.51 2.83
C SER A 107 -1.88 1.84 1.57
N GLY A 108 -0.78 1.13 1.67
CA GLY A 108 -0.07 0.53 0.53
C GLY A 108 1.34 0.09 0.94
N GLY A 109 1.45 -0.69 2.03
CA GLY A 109 2.74 -1.17 2.52
C GLY A 109 3.69 -0.08 3.03
N TYR A 110 3.16 1.06 3.46
CA TYR A 110 3.98 2.17 3.93
C TYR A 110 4.77 1.81 5.18
N TYR A 111 6.08 2.06 5.15
CA TYR A 111 6.92 1.95 6.35
C TYR A 111 6.79 3.19 7.22
N ARG A 112 6.87 2.99 8.53
CA ARG A 112 7.01 4.08 9.50
C ARG A 112 8.33 4.79 9.27
N THR A 113 8.29 6.10 8.99
CA THR A 113 9.49 6.93 8.79
C THR A 113 9.31 8.28 9.48
N PRO A 114 10.41 8.94 9.92
CA PRO A 114 10.33 10.28 10.52
C PRO A 114 9.63 11.30 9.61
N ARG A 115 9.80 11.19 8.29
CA ARG A 115 9.11 12.07 7.34
C ARG A 115 7.59 11.87 7.39
N ARG A 116 7.11 10.61 7.36
CA ARG A 116 5.67 10.33 7.41
C ARG A 116 5.05 10.76 8.74
N GLU A 117 5.73 10.55 9.86
CA GLU A 117 5.26 11.03 11.18
C GLU A 117 5.22 12.56 11.28
N LYS A 118 6.13 13.26 10.56
CA LYS A 118 6.12 14.72 10.44
C LYS A 118 4.94 15.20 9.60
N ASP A 119 4.66 14.55 8.47
CA ASP A 119 3.72 15.05 7.45
C ASP A 119 2.29 14.53 7.66
N TYR A 120 2.10 13.41 8.35
CA TYR A 120 0.83 12.72 8.59
C TYR A 120 0.66 12.29 10.05
N ILE A 121 -0.56 11.93 10.43
CA ILE A 121 -0.80 11.15 11.65
C ILE A 121 -0.60 9.68 11.26
N VAL A 122 0.28 8.99 12.00
CA VAL A 122 0.57 7.57 11.79
C VAL A 122 0.10 6.80 13.03
N PRO A 123 -0.99 6.02 12.95
CA PRO A 123 -1.46 5.16 14.03
C PRO A 123 -0.34 4.29 14.59
N LYS A 124 -0.41 3.95 15.88
CA LYS A 124 0.64 3.16 16.55
C LYS A 124 0.59 1.70 16.15
N THR A 125 -0.64 1.16 16.06
CA THR A 125 -0.85 -0.24 15.70
C THR A 125 -0.53 -0.46 14.22
N PRO A 126 0.44 -1.32 13.87
CA PRO A 126 0.76 -1.61 12.49
C PRO A 126 -0.39 -2.36 11.80
N ILE A 127 -0.59 -2.07 10.51
CA ILE A 127 -1.55 -2.80 9.68
C ILE A 127 -0.95 -4.12 9.15
N GLY A 128 0.38 -4.24 9.15
CA GLY A 128 1.08 -5.42 8.70
C GLY A 128 2.57 -5.38 9.01
N VAL A 129 3.27 -6.36 8.48
CA VAL A 129 4.73 -6.48 8.60
C VAL A 129 5.32 -6.82 7.24
N SER A 130 6.40 -6.15 6.89
CA SER A 130 7.23 -6.45 5.73
C SER A 130 8.63 -6.84 6.20
N SER A 131 9.02 -8.06 5.87
CA SER A 131 10.37 -8.57 6.13
C SER A 131 11.13 -8.67 4.81
N VAL A 132 12.28 -8.02 4.72
CA VAL A 132 13.20 -8.20 3.59
C VAL A 132 13.99 -9.47 3.85
N GLU A 133 13.70 -10.50 3.07
CA GLU A 133 14.23 -11.85 3.23
C GLU A 133 15.18 -12.22 2.08
N VAL A 134 15.99 -13.26 2.31
CA VAL A 134 16.89 -13.83 1.30
C VAL A 134 16.27 -15.13 0.81
N TYR A 135 15.80 -15.15 -0.41
CA TYR A 135 15.21 -16.32 -1.04
C TYR A 135 16.22 -17.04 -1.92
N MET A 136 16.22 -18.36 -1.85
CA MET A 136 17.09 -19.23 -2.62
C MET A 136 16.32 -20.45 -3.11
N SER A 137 16.89 -21.21 -4.08
CA SER A 137 16.42 -22.56 -4.34
C SER A 137 16.62 -23.42 -3.07
N LYS A 138 15.79 -24.42 -2.86
CA LYS A 138 15.90 -25.34 -1.71
C LYS A 138 17.28 -25.97 -1.60
N GLU A 139 17.89 -26.31 -2.72
CA GLU A 139 19.22 -26.89 -2.76
C GLU A 139 20.30 -25.92 -2.23
N ASN A 140 20.24 -24.66 -2.65
CA ASN A 140 21.19 -23.64 -2.22
C ASN A 140 20.94 -23.20 -0.78
N ALA A 141 19.69 -23.09 -0.34
CA ALA A 141 19.34 -22.69 1.04
C ALA A 141 19.91 -23.64 2.09
N ALA A 142 20.13 -24.92 1.77
CA ALA A 142 20.73 -25.87 2.69
C ALA A 142 22.20 -25.54 3.07
N LYS A 143 22.87 -24.70 2.29
CA LYS A 143 24.28 -24.34 2.43
C LYS A 143 24.51 -23.09 3.29
N TYR A 144 23.48 -22.26 3.48
CA TYR A 144 23.60 -20.92 4.04
C TYR A 144 22.56 -20.66 5.12
N GLN A 145 22.88 -19.83 6.10
CA GLN A 145 21.96 -19.42 7.17
C GLN A 145 21.61 -17.93 7.11
N SER A 146 22.45 -17.14 6.44
CA SER A 146 22.34 -15.68 6.38
C SER A 146 22.80 -15.12 5.04
N LEU A 147 22.48 -13.85 4.76
CA LEU A 147 23.03 -13.14 3.61
C LEU A 147 24.58 -13.06 3.68
N GLU A 148 25.12 -12.92 4.88
CA GLU A 148 26.56 -12.87 5.10
C GLU A 148 27.24 -14.17 4.62
N ASP A 149 26.65 -15.33 4.95
CA ASP A 149 27.15 -16.63 4.49
C ASP A 149 27.11 -16.76 2.96
N VAL A 150 26.03 -16.28 2.34
CA VAL A 150 25.90 -16.27 0.88
C VAL A 150 27.04 -15.49 0.23
N ILE A 151 27.28 -14.26 0.71
CA ILE A 151 28.31 -13.38 0.14
C ILE A 151 29.70 -13.95 0.38
N LYS A 152 30.03 -14.40 1.60
CA LYS A 152 31.32 -15.02 1.93
C LYS A 152 31.56 -16.31 1.16
N GLY A 153 30.50 -17.04 0.85
CA GLY A 153 30.54 -18.24 0.00
C GLY A 153 30.68 -17.94 -1.50
N GLY A 154 30.74 -16.67 -1.90
CA GLY A 154 30.83 -16.26 -3.32
C GLY A 154 29.51 -16.32 -4.07
N GLY A 155 28.38 -16.42 -3.37
CA GLY A 155 27.05 -16.45 -3.97
C GLY A 155 26.69 -15.11 -4.63
N LYS A 156 26.02 -15.21 -5.79
CA LYS A 156 25.61 -14.06 -6.60
C LYS A 156 24.18 -13.64 -6.28
N LEU A 157 23.99 -12.35 -6.01
CA LEU A 157 22.66 -11.78 -5.73
C LEU A 157 21.99 -11.36 -7.03
N VAL A 158 20.66 -11.62 -7.13
CA VAL A 158 19.81 -11.02 -8.17
C VAL A 158 19.89 -9.50 -8.05
N PRO A 159 20.14 -8.76 -9.17
CA PRO A 159 20.24 -7.31 -9.14
C PRO A 159 18.93 -6.64 -8.70
N ASN A 160 19.05 -5.48 -8.05
CA ASN A 160 17.93 -4.67 -7.58
C ASN A 160 17.75 -3.41 -8.43
N THR A 161 16.55 -2.83 -8.36
CA THR A 161 16.29 -1.53 -9.02
C THR A 161 17.14 -0.45 -8.37
N PRO A 162 17.90 0.35 -9.16
CA PRO A 162 18.70 1.45 -8.64
C PRO A 162 17.85 2.41 -7.81
N ASN A 163 18.38 2.84 -6.67
CA ASN A 163 17.72 3.77 -5.74
C ASN A 163 16.35 3.28 -5.19
N GLY A 164 15.99 2.01 -5.40
CA GLY A 164 14.79 1.40 -4.85
C GLY A 164 14.92 1.09 -3.35
N GLY A 165 13.79 0.73 -2.71
CA GLY A 165 13.75 0.42 -1.28
C GLY A 165 14.66 -0.75 -0.90
N ILE A 166 14.70 -1.82 -1.70
CA ILE A 166 15.55 -2.99 -1.45
C ILE A 166 17.04 -2.64 -1.63
N TYR A 167 17.37 -1.84 -2.66
CA TYR A 167 18.71 -1.33 -2.87
C TYR A 167 19.22 -0.57 -1.63
N LYS A 168 18.38 0.30 -1.08
CA LYS A 168 18.74 1.04 0.14
C LYS A 168 18.93 0.11 1.34
N VAL A 169 18.05 -0.87 1.54
CA VAL A 169 18.20 -1.85 2.63
C VAL A 169 19.49 -2.62 2.50
N LEU A 170 19.85 -3.08 1.29
CA LEU A 170 21.11 -3.79 1.04
C LEU A 170 22.34 -2.89 1.22
N THR A 171 22.26 -1.62 0.82
CA THR A 171 23.36 -0.67 1.00
C THR A 171 23.62 -0.39 2.48
N ASP A 172 22.54 -0.15 3.25
CA ASP A 172 22.63 0.07 4.70
C ASP A 172 23.18 -1.19 5.38
N TRP A 173 22.63 -2.37 5.06
CA TRP A 173 23.11 -3.65 5.60
C TRP A 173 24.59 -3.89 5.28
N ASN A 174 25.01 -3.63 4.05
CA ASN A 174 26.40 -3.81 3.62
C ASN A 174 27.36 -2.91 4.42
N ALA A 175 26.98 -1.65 4.65
CA ALA A 175 27.75 -0.72 5.46
C ALA A 175 27.88 -1.19 6.93
N GLU A 176 26.80 -1.72 7.50
CA GLU A 176 26.76 -2.25 8.87
C GLU A 176 27.56 -3.55 9.03
N HIS A 177 27.78 -4.31 7.93
CA HIS A 177 28.49 -5.59 7.92
C HIS A 177 29.90 -5.50 7.30
N GLY A 178 30.53 -4.32 7.34
CA GLY A 178 31.91 -4.14 6.93
C GLY A 178 32.15 -4.14 5.42
N ASN A 179 31.15 -3.76 4.63
CA ASN A 179 31.21 -3.67 3.16
C ASN A 179 31.62 -4.99 2.49
N LEU A 180 30.96 -6.07 2.86
CA LEU A 180 31.20 -7.41 2.30
C LEU A 180 30.95 -7.48 0.79
N LEU A 181 29.97 -6.71 0.29
CA LEU A 181 29.77 -6.47 -1.13
C LEU A 181 30.63 -5.28 -1.55
N SER A 182 31.46 -5.46 -2.57
CA SER A 182 32.19 -4.35 -3.21
C SER A 182 31.22 -3.34 -3.84
N GLU A 183 30.11 -3.85 -4.37
CA GLU A 183 29.03 -3.08 -4.94
C GLU A 183 27.69 -3.85 -4.81
N VAL A 184 26.62 -3.16 -4.43
CA VAL A 184 25.26 -3.75 -4.45
C VAL A 184 24.83 -3.90 -5.91
N PRO A 185 24.50 -5.12 -6.39
CA PRO A 185 24.17 -5.32 -7.79
C PRO A 185 22.86 -4.63 -8.17
N ILE A 186 22.89 -3.91 -9.31
CA ILE A 186 21.76 -3.13 -9.80
C ILE A 186 21.41 -3.51 -11.25
N GLN A 187 20.13 -3.56 -11.54
CA GLN A 187 19.57 -3.63 -12.89
C GLN A 187 18.15 -3.07 -12.84
N ASP A 188 17.84 -2.13 -13.73
CA ASP A 188 16.51 -1.56 -13.85
C ASP A 188 15.57 -2.47 -14.66
N GLY A 189 14.26 -2.28 -14.46
CA GLY A 189 13.21 -2.90 -15.27
C GLY A 189 12.94 -4.38 -15.02
N LEU A 190 13.63 -5.07 -14.11
CA LEU A 190 13.34 -6.47 -13.79
C LEU A 190 12.03 -6.63 -13.01
N THR A 191 11.10 -7.37 -13.58
CA THR A 191 9.88 -7.82 -12.89
C THR A 191 10.19 -8.89 -11.84
N PRO A 192 9.33 -9.11 -10.84
CA PRO A 192 9.49 -10.19 -9.87
C PRO A 192 9.62 -11.58 -10.53
N ALA A 193 8.87 -11.83 -11.60
CA ALA A 193 8.94 -13.10 -12.34
C ALA A 193 10.29 -13.29 -13.07
N GLU A 194 10.86 -12.24 -13.64
CA GLU A 194 12.18 -12.31 -14.29
C GLU A 194 13.29 -12.52 -13.27
N ARG A 195 13.19 -11.90 -12.08
CA ARG A 195 14.11 -12.14 -10.95
C ARG A 195 14.07 -13.61 -10.51
N LEU A 196 12.88 -14.17 -10.35
CA LEU A 196 12.71 -15.58 -10.00
C LEU A 196 13.17 -16.52 -11.13
N THR A 197 12.97 -16.16 -12.40
CA THR A 197 13.47 -16.91 -13.55
C THR A 197 15.00 -17.00 -13.53
N SER A 198 15.69 -15.90 -13.24
CA SER A 198 17.14 -15.86 -13.17
C SER A 198 17.69 -16.68 -11.98
N LEU A 199 16.97 -16.70 -10.86
CA LEU A 199 17.27 -17.56 -9.72
C LEU A 199 17.05 -19.04 -10.07
N LYS A 200 15.91 -19.38 -10.69
CA LYS A 200 15.57 -20.74 -11.13
C LYS A 200 16.59 -21.34 -12.12
N ASN A 201 17.09 -20.51 -13.02
CA ASN A 201 18.06 -20.92 -14.04
C ASN A 201 19.51 -20.97 -13.52
N GLY A 202 19.75 -20.66 -12.24
CA GLY A 202 21.09 -20.68 -11.62
C GLY A 202 22.00 -19.54 -12.11
N GLN A 203 21.45 -18.50 -12.73
CA GLN A 203 22.23 -17.30 -13.08
C GLN A 203 22.67 -16.55 -11.83
N TYR A 204 21.83 -16.59 -10.79
CA TYR A 204 22.06 -16.04 -9.47
C TYR A 204 21.73 -17.07 -8.39
N ASP A 205 22.29 -16.91 -7.19
CA ASP A 205 22.16 -17.84 -6.09
C ASP A 205 21.09 -17.39 -5.07
N ALA A 206 20.90 -16.08 -4.91
CA ALA A 206 19.99 -15.52 -3.94
C ALA A 206 19.23 -14.30 -4.45
N LEU A 207 17.95 -14.19 -4.08
CA LEU A 207 17.07 -13.06 -4.30
C LEU A 207 16.76 -12.40 -2.95
N VAL A 208 17.10 -11.13 -2.79
CA VAL A 208 16.68 -10.31 -1.66
C VAL A 208 15.37 -9.62 -2.01
N TYR A 209 14.30 -9.94 -1.28
CA TYR A 209 12.97 -9.46 -1.62
C TYR A 209 12.05 -9.36 -0.39
N PRO A 210 11.08 -8.41 -0.36
CA PRO A 210 10.07 -8.35 0.70
C PRO A 210 9.11 -9.54 0.64
N ASN A 211 8.82 -10.12 1.79
CA ASN A 211 7.93 -11.28 1.90
C ASN A 211 6.44 -10.96 1.65
N ASN A 212 6.07 -9.70 1.76
CA ASN A 212 4.69 -9.25 1.60
C ASN A 212 4.34 -8.82 0.15
N LEU A 213 5.24 -9.04 -0.81
CA LEU A 213 5.04 -8.73 -2.23
C LEU A 213 4.85 -10.00 -3.10
N GLY A 214 4.36 -11.08 -2.50
CA GLY A 214 3.86 -12.27 -3.23
C GLY A 214 4.92 -13.09 -3.97
N VAL A 215 6.20 -12.97 -3.62
CA VAL A 215 7.29 -13.69 -4.29
C VAL A 215 7.12 -15.21 -4.24
N GLU A 216 6.58 -15.74 -3.14
CA GLU A 216 6.34 -17.17 -2.94
C GLU A 216 5.23 -17.68 -3.86
N ASP A 217 4.13 -16.91 -4.04
CA ASP A 217 3.05 -17.26 -4.96
C ASP A 217 3.49 -17.22 -6.41
N ILE A 218 4.31 -16.23 -6.79
CA ILE A 218 4.89 -16.15 -8.13
C ILE A 218 5.79 -17.36 -8.39
N ALA A 219 6.66 -17.72 -7.45
CA ALA A 219 7.53 -18.89 -7.55
C ALA A 219 6.71 -20.18 -7.70
N LYS A 220 5.65 -20.34 -6.89
CA LYS A 220 4.71 -21.48 -6.96
C LYS A 220 4.04 -21.56 -8.33
N ALA A 221 3.56 -20.43 -8.88
CA ALA A 221 2.97 -20.40 -10.22
C ALA A 221 3.96 -20.77 -11.31
N MET A 222 5.27 -20.57 -11.09
CA MET A 222 6.36 -20.98 -11.99
C MET A 222 6.82 -22.43 -11.77
N ASN A 223 6.18 -23.21 -10.88
CA ASN A 223 6.66 -24.51 -10.43
C ASN A 223 8.12 -24.46 -9.96
N PHE A 224 8.45 -23.47 -9.14
CA PHE A 224 9.77 -23.28 -8.56
C PHE A 224 9.68 -23.20 -7.02
N GLU A 225 10.30 -24.16 -6.34
CA GLU A 225 10.36 -24.17 -4.88
C GLU A 225 11.48 -23.26 -4.40
N ILE A 226 11.11 -22.20 -3.70
CA ILE A 226 12.04 -21.28 -3.03
C ILE A 226 11.92 -21.42 -1.52
N VAL A 227 12.99 -21.09 -0.83
CA VAL A 227 13.05 -21.08 0.64
C VAL A 227 13.66 -19.75 1.07
N SER A 228 13.12 -19.11 2.09
CA SER A 228 13.76 -17.98 2.72
C SER A 228 14.77 -18.45 3.78
N LEU A 229 15.92 -17.78 3.88
CA LEU A 229 16.89 -18.04 4.93
C LEU A 229 16.33 -17.64 6.31
N PRO A 230 16.79 -18.28 7.40
CA PRO A 230 16.23 -18.05 8.74
C PRO A 230 16.37 -16.62 9.26
N GLN A 231 17.38 -15.89 8.81
CA GLN A 231 17.65 -14.53 9.24
C GLN A 231 17.20 -13.52 8.17
N PRO A 232 16.16 -12.73 8.42
CA PRO A 232 15.80 -11.63 7.54
C PRO A 232 16.84 -10.50 7.64
N ILE A 233 16.98 -9.74 6.56
CA ILE A 233 17.87 -8.58 6.51
C ILE A 233 17.26 -7.44 7.32
N LYS A 234 15.95 -7.25 7.22
CA LYS A 234 15.23 -6.17 7.90
C LYS A 234 13.77 -6.53 8.09
N VAL A 235 13.24 -6.24 9.26
CA VAL A 235 11.80 -6.34 9.54
C VAL A 235 11.26 -4.93 9.75
N ASN A 236 10.18 -4.58 9.04
CA ASN A 236 9.54 -3.28 9.14
C ASN A 236 8.05 -3.46 9.43
N GLU A 237 7.53 -2.62 10.32
CA GLU A 237 6.08 -2.42 10.40
C GLU A 237 5.57 -1.74 9.15
N THR A 238 4.43 -2.21 8.62
CA THR A 238 3.67 -1.44 7.64
C THR A 238 2.53 -0.73 8.36
N VAL A 239 2.37 0.55 8.01
CA VAL A 239 1.47 1.47 8.70
C VAL A 239 0.54 2.17 7.73
N VAL A 240 -0.51 2.75 8.28
CA VAL A 240 -1.40 3.65 7.54
C VAL A 240 -0.98 5.09 7.77
N ILE A 241 -1.31 5.97 6.86
CA ILE A 241 -1.15 7.41 7.03
C ILE A 241 -2.51 8.10 6.98
N VAL A 242 -2.74 9.02 7.90
CA VAL A 242 -3.97 9.83 8.03
C VAL A 242 -3.59 11.30 7.93
N ASN A 243 -4.38 12.08 7.22
CA ASN A 243 -4.13 13.51 7.05
C ASN A 243 -4.08 14.22 8.41
N LYS A 244 -3.16 15.16 8.61
CA LYS A 244 -2.89 15.83 9.89
C LYS A 244 -4.09 16.51 10.54
N ASN A 245 -5.07 16.93 9.75
CA ASN A 245 -6.25 17.61 10.24
C ASN A 245 -7.38 16.65 10.65
N GLU A 246 -7.15 15.34 10.61
CA GLU A 246 -8.16 14.30 10.84
C GLU A 246 -7.86 13.47 12.11
N GLN A 247 -7.51 14.14 13.21
CA GLN A 247 -7.12 13.47 14.47
C GLN A 247 -8.20 12.49 14.97
N LYS A 248 -9.47 12.90 14.97
CA LYS A 248 -10.58 12.04 15.42
C LYS A 248 -10.70 10.77 14.57
N LEU A 249 -10.53 10.88 13.24
CA LEU A 249 -10.52 9.73 12.34
C LEU A 249 -9.33 8.81 12.63
N ALA A 250 -8.15 9.39 12.87
CA ALA A 250 -6.96 8.61 13.22
C ALA A 250 -7.12 7.86 14.55
N ASP A 251 -7.75 8.47 15.56
CA ASP A 251 -8.03 7.84 16.85
C ASP A 251 -9.02 6.66 16.71
N GLU A 252 -10.05 6.80 15.87
CA GLU A 252 -10.98 5.70 15.59
C GLU A 252 -10.33 4.56 14.79
N ILE A 253 -9.45 4.89 13.83
CA ILE A 253 -8.68 3.90 13.09
C ILE A 253 -7.72 3.16 14.03
N GLU A 254 -7.00 3.87 14.91
CA GLU A 254 -6.12 3.25 15.90
C GLU A 254 -6.91 2.27 16.78
N ALA A 255 -8.04 2.71 17.36
CA ALA A 255 -8.87 1.85 18.20
C ALA A 255 -9.40 0.62 17.45
N ALA A 256 -9.75 0.76 16.18
CA ALA A 256 -10.19 -0.35 15.34
C ALA A 256 -9.04 -1.33 15.08
N LEU A 257 -7.86 -0.85 14.68
CA LEU A 257 -6.69 -1.68 14.42
C LEU A 257 -6.23 -2.42 15.68
N GLU A 258 -6.20 -1.72 16.82
CA GLU A 258 -5.85 -2.33 18.11
C GLU A 258 -6.80 -3.48 18.46
N LYS A 259 -8.12 -3.27 18.31
CA LYS A 259 -9.12 -4.32 18.50
C LYS A 259 -8.89 -5.52 17.57
N LEU A 260 -8.68 -5.29 16.27
CA LEU A 260 -8.44 -6.36 15.28
C LEU A 260 -7.13 -7.12 15.55
N SER A 261 -6.14 -6.45 16.13
CA SER A 261 -4.90 -7.07 16.59
C SER A 261 -5.17 -7.98 17.81
N GLN A 262 -5.89 -7.47 18.81
CA GLN A 262 -6.17 -8.19 20.06
C GLN A 262 -7.10 -9.40 19.88
N ASP A 263 -8.10 -9.30 18.99
CA ASP A 263 -9.05 -10.39 18.73
C ASP A 263 -8.55 -11.43 17.70
N GLY A 264 -7.33 -11.21 17.17
CA GLY A 264 -6.68 -12.12 16.22
C GLY A 264 -7.15 -11.98 14.78
N THR A 265 -7.94 -10.97 14.44
CA THR A 265 -8.43 -10.74 13.07
C THR A 265 -7.29 -10.41 12.13
N LEU A 266 -6.33 -9.55 12.52
CA LEU A 266 -5.15 -9.22 11.70
C LEU A 266 -4.33 -10.49 11.40
N LYS A 267 -4.13 -11.35 12.41
CA LYS A 267 -3.45 -12.64 12.22
C LYS A 267 -4.17 -13.52 11.18
N LYS A 268 -5.48 -13.69 11.30
CA LYS A 268 -6.27 -14.52 10.36
C LYS A 268 -6.19 -13.98 8.93
N ILE A 269 -6.22 -12.68 8.74
CA ILE A 269 -6.09 -12.04 7.43
C ILE A 269 -4.67 -12.24 6.89
N SER A 270 -3.64 -12.14 7.74
CA SER A 270 -2.26 -12.46 7.37
C SER A 270 -2.12 -13.92 6.92
N GLU A 271 -2.64 -14.87 7.68
CA GLU A 271 -2.62 -16.30 7.33
C GLU A 271 -3.38 -16.60 6.02
N LYS A 272 -4.49 -15.89 5.77
CA LYS A 272 -5.25 -16.02 4.51
C LYS A 272 -4.42 -15.65 3.29
N TRP A 273 -3.66 -14.54 3.36
CA TRP A 273 -2.97 -13.97 2.20
C TRP A 273 -1.51 -14.39 2.07
N TYR A 274 -0.84 -14.68 3.20
CA TYR A 274 0.60 -15.00 3.24
C TYR A 274 0.87 -16.41 3.77
N HIS A 275 -0.17 -17.22 4.05
CA HIS A 275 -0.07 -18.58 4.61
C HIS A 275 0.69 -18.64 5.94
N ARG A 276 0.93 -17.50 6.58
CA ARG A 276 1.64 -17.34 7.87
C ARG A 276 1.22 -16.05 8.59
N ASP A 277 1.42 -16.03 9.91
CA ASP A 277 1.29 -14.79 10.71
C ASP A 277 2.56 -13.95 10.58
N LEU A 278 2.48 -12.88 9.78
CA LEU A 278 3.63 -11.97 9.60
C LEU A 278 3.98 -11.19 10.87
N PHE A 279 3.01 -10.98 11.79
CA PHE A 279 3.26 -10.23 13.04
C PHE A 279 4.17 -10.98 14.02
N GLU A 280 4.35 -12.30 13.87
CA GLU A 280 5.32 -13.04 14.67
C GLU A 280 6.77 -12.57 14.47
N GLN A 281 7.06 -11.94 13.34
CA GLN A 281 8.39 -11.39 13.05
C GLN A 281 8.72 -10.16 13.90
N LEU A 282 7.73 -9.45 14.44
CA LEU A 282 7.93 -8.32 15.36
C LEU A 282 8.27 -8.77 16.79
N LYS A 283 8.09 -10.05 17.12
CA LYS A 283 8.34 -10.61 18.46
C LYS A 283 9.76 -11.12 18.65
N LYS A 284 10.54 -11.17 17.58
CA LYS A 284 11.94 -11.63 17.56
C LYS A 284 12.89 -10.46 17.66
#